data_c5738dd6b89831fc623db2e1ca25ad65
#
_entry.id   c5738dd6b89831fc623db2e1ca25ad65
#
_cell.length_a   1.000
_cell.length_b   1.000
_cell.length_c   1.000
_cell.angle_alpha   90.00
_cell.angle_beta   90.00
_cell.angle_gamma   90.00
#
_symmetry.space_group_name_H-M   'P 1'
#
loop_
_entity.id
_entity.type
_entity.pdbx_description
1 polymer ?
#
loop_
_entity_poly.entity_id
_entity_poly.type
_entity_poly.pdbx_seq_one_letter_code
_entity_poly.pdbx_strand_id
1 'polypeptide(L)'
;MRHIIYLITILCCLALVSCGKQSAAVSPDEMASRAAKVYYDYLLHGNCAAYVDGFYRPDSIPESYREQLIVSAKQYVGQMKTDHQGLVSVEAAGARTDTTKHVGEAYLMLGFGDKTKEEVVVPLVLHNGNWMLR
;
A
#
# COMPACT_ATOMS: atom_id res chain seq x y z
N MET A 1 24.58 8.56 58.13
CA MET A 1 24.25 9.52 57.04
C MET A 1 24.98 9.21 55.74
N ARG A 2 26.27 8.94 55.76
CA ARG A 2 27.02 8.63 54.52
C ARG A 2 26.56 7.36 53.79
N HIS A 3 26.11 6.34 54.52
CA HIS A 3 25.64 5.09 53.91
C HIS A 3 24.23 5.19 53.30
N ILE A 4 23.43 6.13 53.75
CA ILE A 4 22.08 6.38 53.19
C ILE A 4 22.18 7.07 51.84
N ILE A 5 23.19 7.94 51.67
CA ILE A 5 23.43 8.65 50.42
C ILE A 5 23.88 7.68 49.31
N TYR A 6 24.67 6.66 49.66
CA TYR A 6 25.11 5.63 48.73
C TYR A 6 23.97 4.68 48.32
N LEU A 7 23.03 4.42 49.22
CA LEU A 7 21.85 3.61 48.93
C LEU A 7 20.88 4.31 47.96
N ILE A 8 20.77 5.63 48.07
CA ILE A 8 19.91 6.43 47.18
C ILE A 8 20.52 6.57 45.80
N THR A 9 21.85 6.69 45.68
CA THR A 9 22.56 6.74 44.40
C THR A 9 22.52 5.43 43.62
N ILE A 10 22.53 4.28 44.32
CA ILE A 10 22.44 2.97 43.68
C ILE A 10 21.02 2.68 43.18
N LEU A 11 20.01 3.19 43.87
CA LEU A 11 18.60 3.00 43.44
C LEU A 11 18.21 3.85 42.22
N CYS A 12 18.94 4.94 41.96
CA CYS A 12 18.67 5.81 40.80
C CYS A 12 19.26 5.29 39.47
N CYS A 13 20.20 4.34 39.51
CA CYS A 13 20.83 3.76 38.31
C CYS A 13 20.09 2.57 37.69
N LEU A 14 19.02 2.07 38.30
CA LEU A 14 18.24 0.93 37.79
C LEU A 14 16.99 1.30 36.99
N ALA A 15 16.74 2.59 36.76
CA ALA A 15 15.53 3.07 36.04
C ALA A 15 15.78 3.41 34.56
N LEU A 16 16.92 3.05 33.99
CA LEU A 16 17.16 3.17 32.55
C LEU A 16 17.06 1.81 31.84
N VAL A 17 16.01 1.06 32.12
CA VAL A 17 15.55 0.07 31.16
C VAL A 17 14.86 0.86 30.06
N SER A 18 15.65 1.29 29.11
CA SER A 18 15.22 1.77 27.80
C SER A 18 14.15 0.80 27.28
N CYS A 19 12.92 1.26 27.19
CA CYS A 19 11.94 0.71 26.29
C CYS A 19 12.53 0.84 24.88
N GLY A 20 13.24 -0.17 24.43
CA GLY A 20 13.48 -0.37 23.02
C GLY A 20 12.10 -0.42 22.37
N LYS A 21 11.72 0.62 21.61
CA LYS A 21 10.63 0.51 20.67
C LYS A 21 11.01 -0.63 19.74
N GLN A 22 10.52 -1.83 20.01
CA GLN A 22 10.43 -2.85 18.99
C GLN A 22 9.50 -2.26 17.93
N SER A 23 10.08 -1.77 16.84
CA SER A 23 9.32 -1.51 15.64
C SER A 23 8.74 -2.87 15.23
N ALA A 24 7.44 -3.06 15.45
CA ALA A 24 6.75 -4.26 15.00
C ALA A 24 7.00 -4.41 13.50
N ALA A 25 7.48 -5.59 13.06
CA ALA A 25 7.67 -5.88 11.64
C ALA A 25 6.33 -5.68 10.92
N VAL A 26 6.36 -4.99 9.78
CA VAL A 26 5.17 -4.75 8.95
C VAL A 26 4.66 -6.10 8.44
N SER A 27 3.38 -6.39 8.65
CA SER A 27 2.78 -7.65 8.22
C SER A 27 2.68 -7.73 6.68
N PRO A 28 2.66 -8.95 6.10
CA PRO A 28 2.43 -9.11 4.66
C PRO A 28 1.12 -8.45 4.19
N ASP A 29 0.06 -8.51 4.99
CA ASP A 29 -1.22 -7.86 4.68
C ASP A 29 -1.07 -6.35 4.61
N GLU A 30 -0.36 -5.75 5.55
CA GLU A 30 -0.11 -4.31 5.54
C GLU A 30 0.76 -3.90 4.35
N MET A 31 1.78 -4.70 4.00
CA MET A 31 2.62 -4.44 2.83
C MET A 31 1.80 -4.51 1.53
N ALA A 32 0.94 -5.52 1.39
CA ALA A 32 0.05 -5.66 0.25
C ALA A 32 -0.94 -4.49 0.14
N SER A 33 -1.53 -4.10 1.25
CA SER A 33 -2.46 -2.96 1.33
C SER A 33 -1.80 -1.65 0.91
N ARG A 34 -0.60 -1.38 1.39
CA ARG A 34 0.19 -0.19 1.01
C ARG A 34 0.57 -0.21 -0.47
N ALA A 35 0.98 -1.38 -1.00
CA ALA A 35 1.33 -1.52 -2.41
C ALA A 35 0.14 -1.22 -3.32
N ALA A 36 -1.03 -1.80 -3.04
CA ALA A 36 -2.24 -1.54 -3.81
C ALA A 36 -2.61 -0.06 -3.82
N LYS A 37 -2.51 0.60 -2.64
CA LYS A 37 -2.76 2.04 -2.55
C LYS A 37 -1.82 2.84 -3.45
N VAL A 38 -0.51 2.53 -3.46
CA VAL A 38 0.47 3.22 -4.30
C VAL A 38 0.09 3.12 -5.78
N TYR A 39 -0.32 1.93 -6.25
CA TYR A 39 -0.74 1.76 -7.65
C TYR A 39 -1.98 2.58 -7.99
N TYR A 40 -2.96 2.63 -7.10
CA TYR A 40 -4.16 3.45 -7.32
C TYR A 40 -3.90 4.95 -7.14
N ASP A 41 -2.93 5.34 -6.31
CA ASP A 41 -2.45 6.71 -6.24
C ASP A 41 -1.86 7.19 -7.58
N TYR A 42 -1.24 6.28 -8.35
CA TYR A 42 -0.82 6.61 -9.73
C TYR A 42 -2.03 7.00 -10.61
N LEU A 43 -3.14 6.28 -10.52
CA LEU A 43 -4.38 6.65 -11.22
C LEU A 43 -4.91 8.00 -10.73
N LEU A 44 -4.92 8.22 -9.42
CA LEU A 44 -5.36 9.47 -8.80
C LEU A 44 -4.59 10.68 -9.33
N HIS A 45 -3.28 10.53 -9.55
CA HIS A 45 -2.41 11.58 -10.06
C HIS A 45 -2.26 11.59 -11.59
N GLY A 46 -3.03 10.78 -12.30
CA GLY A 46 -2.99 10.70 -13.77
C GLY A 46 -1.76 10.00 -14.35
N ASN A 47 -0.98 9.31 -13.52
CA ASN A 47 0.19 8.54 -13.96
C ASN A 47 -0.21 7.12 -14.38
N CYS A 48 -0.96 7.03 -15.47
CA CYS A 48 -1.46 5.75 -16.00
C CYS A 48 -0.34 4.81 -16.44
N ALA A 49 0.80 5.32 -16.88
CA ALA A 49 1.96 4.51 -17.25
C ALA A 49 2.51 3.74 -16.04
N ALA A 50 2.72 4.41 -14.91
CA ALA A 50 3.19 3.76 -13.68
C ALA A 50 2.18 2.73 -13.15
N TYR A 51 0.88 3.00 -13.26
CA TYR A 51 -0.16 2.02 -12.92
C TYR A 51 -0.05 0.76 -13.80
N VAL A 52 0.07 0.92 -15.10
CA VAL A 52 0.21 -0.20 -16.05
C VAL A 52 1.50 -0.99 -15.80
N ASP A 53 2.59 -0.32 -15.47
CA ASP A 53 3.87 -0.96 -15.14
C ASP A 53 3.85 -1.69 -13.79
N GLY A 54 2.85 -1.43 -12.95
CA GLY A 54 2.63 -2.11 -11.69
C GLY A 54 2.08 -3.54 -11.82
N PHE A 55 1.62 -3.95 -13.00
CA PHE A 55 1.12 -5.29 -13.22
C PHE A 55 2.27 -6.29 -13.39
N TYR A 56 2.16 -7.41 -12.68
CA TYR A 56 3.07 -8.52 -12.87
C TYR A 56 2.88 -9.14 -14.25
N ARG A 57 3.99 -9.32 -14.96
CA ARG A 57 4.04 -10.03 -16.23
C ARG A 57 5.26 -10.93 -16.23
N PRO A 58 5.08 -12.25 -16.45
CA PRO A 58 6.22 -13.18 -16.50
C PRO A 58 7.13 -12.90 -17.69
N ASP A 59 6.57 -12.39 -18.78
CA ASP A 59 7.27 -12.06 -20.03
C ASP A 59 7.17 -10.56 -20.34
N SER A 60 8.16 -10.07 -21.09
CA SER A 60 8.10 -8.71 -21.63
C SER A 60 6.98 -8.58 -22.66
N ILE A 61 6.35 -7.44 -22.70
CA ILE A 61 5.31 -7.12 -23.70
C ILE A 61 5.85 -6.13 -24.73
N PRO A 62 5.33 -6.16 -25.99
CA PRO A 62 5.67 -5.16 -26.98
C PRO A 62 5.24 -3.74 -26.50
N GLU A 63 6.02 -2.73 -26.86
CA GLU A 63 5.71 -1.34 -26.48
C GLU A 63 4.35 -0.90 -26.99
N SER A 64 3.96 -1.30 -28.19
CA SER A 64 2.63 -0.99 -28.75
C SER A 64 1.49 -1.56 -27.90
N TYR A 65 1.68 -2.72 -27.30
CA TYR A 65 0.69 -3.30 -26.39
C TYR A 65 0.67 -2.56 -25.03
N ARG A 66 1.84 -2.21 -24.53
CA ARG A 66 1.93 -1.37 -23.31
C ARG A 66 1.21 -0.03 -23.50
N GLU A 67 1.39 0.62 -24.64
CA GLU A 67 0.68 1.87 -24.97
C GLU A 67 -0.84 1.70 -25.00
N GLN A 68 -1.34 0.59 -25.55
CA GLN A 68 -2.78 0.28 -25.51
C GLN A 68 -3.31 0.10 -24.07
N LEU A 69 -2.54 -0.54 -23.20
CA LEU A 69 -2.90 -0.67 -21.78
C LEU A 69 -2.94 0.70 -21.09
N ILE A 70 -2.02 1.59 -21.40
CA ILE A 70 -2.02 2.96 -20.89
C ILE A 70 -3.26 3.73 -21.37
N VAL A 71 -3.63 3.60 -22.63
CA VAL A 71 -4.88 4.18 -23.17
C VAL A 71 -6.10 3.63 -22.41
N SER A 72 -6.15 2.33 -22.17
CA SER A 72 -7.23 1.71 -21.39
C SER A 72 -7.30 2.25 -19.96
N ALA A 73 -6.16 2.45 -19.30
CA ALA A 73 -6.12 3.06 -17.97
C ALA A 73 -6.62 4.52 -18.00
N LYS A 74 -6.26 5.29 -19.02
CA LYS A 74 -6.77 6.66 -19.21
C LYS A 74 -8.29 6.67 -19.43
N GLN A 75 -8.81 5.71 -20.18
CA GLN A 75 -10.25 5.56 -20.38
C GLN A 75 -10.97 5.24 -19.08
N TYR A 76 -10.41 4.38 -18.25
CA TYR A 76 -10.92 4.06 -16.93
C TYR A 76 -11.00 5.30 -16.03
N VAL A 77 -9.93 6.08 -15.96
CA VAL A 77 -9.91 7.37 -15.23
C VAL A 77 -10.94 8.35 -15.82
N GLY A 78 -11.05 8.43 -17.13
CA GLY A 78 -12.04 9.26 -17.83
C GLY A 78 -13.48 8.85 -17.53
N GLN A 79 -13.74 7.54 -17.42
CA GLN A 79 -15.05 7.02 -17.05
C GLN A 79 -15.44 7.44 -15.62
N MET A 80 -14.52 7.34 -14.67
CA MET A 80 -14.74 7.83 -13.31
C MET A 80 -15.05 9.35 -13.29
N LYS A 81 -14.40 10.12 -14.17
CA LYS A 81 -14.68 11.56 -14.29
C LYS A 81 -16.09 11.84 -14.82
N THR A 82 -16.53 11.08 -15.80
CA THR A 82 -17.88 11.22 -16.39
C THR A 82 -18.97 10.78 -15.42
N ASP A 83 -18.78 9.64 -14.75
CA ASP A 83 -19.82 9.00 -13.93
C ASP A 83 -19.90 9.59 -12.51
N HIS A 84 -18.75 10.00 -11.95
CA HIS A 84 -18.62 10.33 -10.52
C HIS A 84 -17.85 11.64 -10.26
N GLN A 85 -17.63 12.48 -11.26
CA GLN A 85 -16.85 13.71 -11.14
C GLN A 85 -15.37 13.49 -10.77
N GLY A 86 -14.84 12.34 -11.10
CA GLY A 86 -13.43 12.00 -10.94
C GLY A 86 -13.07 11.34 -9.62
N LEU A 87 -11.96 10.62 -9.64
CA LEU A 87 -11.34 10.05 -8.46
C LEU A 87 -10.64 11.16 -7.67
N VAL A 88 -10.96 11.31 -6.38
CA VAL A 88 -10.41 12.35 -5.52
C VAL A 88 -9.65 11.80 -4.32
N SER A 89 -9.88 10.55 -3.93
CA SER A 89 -9.15 9.92 -2.83
C SER A 89 -9.04 8.41 -3.01
N VAL A 90 -7.96 7.85 -2.47
CA VAL A 90 -7.71 6.40 -2.37
C VAL A 90 -7.31 6.10 -0.93
N GLU A 91 -8.07 5.27 -0.25
CA GLU A 91 -7.78 4.86 1.12
C GLU A 91 -7.61 3.35 1.20
N ALA A 92 -6.58 2.91 1.92
CA ALA A 92 -6.38 1.49 2.19
C ALA A 92 -7.37 1.02 3.26
N ALA A 93 -8.11 -0.05 2.98
CA ALA A 93 -9.08 -0.65 3.88
C ALA A 93 -8.65 -2.03 4.40
N GLY A 94 -7.46 -2.47 4.08
CA GLY A 94 -6.89 -3.74 4.51
C GLY A 94 -6.49 -4.65 3.36
N ALA A 95 -6.03 -5.85 3.69
CA ALA A 95 -5.68 -6.88 2.72
C ALA A 95 -5.74 -8.27 3.37
N ARG A 96 -5.77 -9.28 2.53
CA ARG A 96 -5.60 -10.70 2.89
C ARG A 96 -4.53 -11.29 1.99
N THR A 97 -3.52 -11.90 2.57
CA THR A 97 -2.40 -12.47 1.82
C THR A 97 -2.19 -13.94 2.16
N ASP A 98 -1.74 -14.69 1.18
CA ASP A 98 -1.18 -16.03 1.32
C ASP A 98 0.22 -16.02 0.73
N THR A 99 1.22 -15.86 1.58
CA THR A 99 2.62 -15.77 1.19
C THR A 99 3.18 -17.10 0.66
N THR A 100 2.58 -18.23 1.04
CA THR A 100 2.94 -19.55 0.52
C THR A 100 2.53 -19.70 -0.93
N LYS A 101 1.35 -19.20 -1.30
CA LYS A 101 0.85 -19.21 -2.68
C LYS A 101 1.27 -17.97 -3.47
N HIS A 102 1.93 -17.00 -2.84
CA HIS A 102 2.35 -15.73 -3.44
C HIS A 102 1.20 -14.92 -4.03
N VAL A 103 0.05 -14.92 -3.39
CA VAL A 103 -1.14 -14.18 -3.82
C VAL A 103 -1.73 -13.36 -2.68
N GLY A 104 -2.47 -12.34 -3.01
CA GLY A 104 -3.20 -11.52 -2.06
C GLY A 104 -4.32 -10.73 -2.71
N GLU A 105 -5.16 -10.17 -1.87
CA GLU A 105 -6.22 -9.24 -2.24
C GLU A 105 -6.14 -8.05 -1.28
N ALA A 106 -6.06 -6.86 -1.83
CA ALA A 106 -6.16 -5.63 -1.06
C ALA A 106 -7.52 -4.99 -1.27
N TYR A 107 -8.00 -4.31 -0.25
CA TYR A 107 -9.28 -3.60 -0.27
C TYR A 107 -8.97 -2.10 -0.21
N LEU A 108 -9.46 -1.36 -1.18
CA LEU A 108 -9.32 0.08 -1.24
C LEU A 108 -10.69 0.74 -1.26
N MET A 109 -10.80 1.85 -0.57
CA MET A 109 -11.97 2.73 -0.67
C MET A 109 -11.63 3.88 -1.61
N LEU A 110 -12.30 3.96 -2.75
CA LEU A 110 -12.19 5.05 -3.70
C LEU A 110 -13.22 6.12 -3.37
N GLY A 111 -12.78 7.36 -3.21
CA GLY A 111 -13.65 8.51 -3.05
C GLY A 111 -13.72 9.32 -4.33
N PHE A 112 -14.91 9.78 -4.69
CA PHE A 112 -15.18 10.51 -5.94
C PHE A 112 -15.64 11.94 -5.70
N GLY A 113 -15.55 12.78 -6.74
CA GLY A 113 -15.91 14.19 -6.67
C GLY A 113 -17.40 14.44 -6.42
N ASP A 114 -18.27 13.50 -6.74
CA ASP A 114 -19.70 13.52 -6.42
C ASP A 114 -20.01 13.12 -4.96
N LYS A 115 -18.98 12.93 -4.14
CA LYS A 115 -19.02 12.49 -2.73
C LYS A 115 -19.48 11.05 -2.52
N THR A 116 -19.60 10.26 -3.55
CA THR A 116 -19.79 8.81 -3.44
C THR A 116 -18.48 8.10 -3.16
N LYS A 117 -18.56 6.91 -2.57
CA LYS A 117 -17.43 6.02 -2.30
C LYS A 117 -17.72 4.63 -2.82
N GLU A 118 -16.67 3.94 -3.26
CA GLU A 118 -16.76 2.57 -3.74
C GLU A 118 -15.58 1.76 -3.19
N GLU A 119 -15.87 0.58 -2.64
CA GLU A 119 -14.84 -0.37 -2.27
C GLU A 119 -14.44 -1.19 -3.49
N VAL A 120 -13.14 -1.28 -3.74
CA VAL A 120 -12.58 -2.13 -4.80
C VAL A 120 -11.67 -3.18 -4.20
N VAL A 121 -11.72 -4.38 -4.79
CA VAL A 121 -10.81 -5.47 -4.46
C VAL A 121 -9.72 -5.51 -5.51
N VAL A 122 -8.47 -5.41 -5.06
CA VAL A 122 -7.29 -5.37 -5.92
C VAL A 122 -6.52 -6.68 -5.78
N PRO A 123 -6.58 -7.56 -6.81
CA PRO A 123 -5.79 -8.79 -6.80
C PRO A 123 -4.30 -8.47 -6.92
N LEU A 124 -3.49 -9.15 -6.11
CA LEU A 124 -2.05 -8.95 -6.04
C LEU A 124 -1.31 -10.28 -6.15
N VAL A 125 -0.09 -10.23 -6.60
CA VAL A 125 0.87 -11.33 -6.62
C VAL A 125 2.18 -10.88 -5.97
N LEU A 126 2.77 -11.76 -5.16
CA LEU A 126 4.08 -11.54 -4.56
C LEU A 126 5.17 -12.05 -5.49
N HIS A 127 6.03 -11.16 -5.97
CA HIS A 127 7.13 -11.49 -6.84
C HIS A 127 8.41 -10.78 -6.38
N ASN A 128 9.47 -11.56 -6.12
CA ASN A 128 10.74 -11.02 -5.61
C ASN A 128 10.59 -10.08 -4.41
N GLY A 129 9.72 -10.44 -3.47
CA GLY A 129 9.47 -9.65 -2.25
C GLY A 129 8.58 -8.42 -2.47
N ASN A 130 8.07 -8.19 -3.68
CA ASN A 130 7.20 -7.06 -3.99
C ASN A 130 5.78 -7.51 -4.33
N TRP A 131 4.79 -6.85 -3.76
CA TRP A 131 3.39 -7.00 -4.16
C TRP A 131 3.12 -6.21 -5.43
N MET A 132 2.66 -6.88 -6.47
CA MET A 132 2.37 -6.31 -7.78
C MET A 132 0.91 -6.56 -8.14
N LEU A 133 0.34 -5.72 -9.00
CA LEU A 133 -0.99 -5.94 -9.57
C LEU A 133 -1.02 -7.24 -10.39
N ARG A 134 -2.15 -7.94 -10.31
CA ARG A 134 -2.37 -9.21 -11.02
C ARG A 134 -3.36 -9.05 -12.17
#